data_6d263c13d00580231e721c9d1adc37ab
#
_entry.id   6d263c13d00580231e721c9d1adc37ab
#
_cell.length_a   1.000
_cell.length_b   1.000
_cell.length_c   1.000
_cell.angle_alpha   90.00
_cell.angle_beta   90.00
_cell.angle_gamma   90.00
#
_symmetry.space_group_name_H-M   'P 1'
#
loop_
_entity.id
_entity.type
_entity.pdbx_description
1 polymer ?
#
loop_
_entity_poly.entity_id
_entity_poly.type
_entity_poly.pdbx_seq_one_letter_code
_entity_poly.pdbx_strand_id
1 'polypeptide(L)'
;SMLENIPNDSIDYIFTDPPFGDNLMYSELNSIWESWLRVYTNNEPEAVMNRTQGKQLAFYQEAMTKCFSEFERILKPNRWMTVEFHNSKNAVWNSIQTSLNRAGFIIADVRTLNKNQGSFNQVKGASQAIKQDLVISAYKPKESFRKDFQLHAGSVDTAWDFVRQHLANIPVVVVKNDHIEWLLNVRLICSLTAWLHTISCRGFRCHWMLPTFIVDWMKSS
;
A
#
# COMPACT_ATOMS: atom_id res chain seq x y z
N SER A 1 7.84 -15.38 -5.48
CA SER A 1 9.25 -15.74 -5.26
C SER A 1 9.63 -15.36 -3.85
N MET A 2 10.28 -16.28 -3.16
CA MET A 2 10.85 -15.99 -1.85
C MET A 2 12.21 -15.32 -2.02
N LEU A 3 12.45 -14.28 -1.25
CA LEU A 3 13.73 -13.55 -1.24
C LEU A 3 14.68 -14.20 -0.21
N GLU A 4 14.86 -15.53 -0.30
CA GLU A 4 15.54 -16.35 0.71
C GLU A 4 16.97 -15.90 1.01
N ASN A 5 17.64 -15.32 0.02
CA ASN A 5 19.02 -14.83 0.16
C ASN A 5 19.12 -13.47 0.85
N ILE A 6 18.00 -12.82 1.16
CA ILE A 6 17.97 -11.53 1.84
C ILE A 6 17.56 -11.75 3.30
N PRO A 7 18.41 -11.39 4.28
CA PRO A 7 18.07 -11.53 5.70
C PRO A 7 16.86 -10.68 6.11
N ASN A 8 16.18 -11.10 7.19
CA ASN A 8 15.14 -10.30 7.81
C ASN A 8 15.69 -8.96 8.26
N ASP A 9 14.86 -7.92 8.22
CA ASP A 9 15.20 -6.58 8.76
C ASP A 9 16.54 -6.02 8.26
N SER A 10 16.86 -6.25 6.98
CA SER A 10 18.14 -5.86 6.39
C SER A 10 18.05 -4.66 5.44
N ILE A 11 16.89 -4.38 4.88
CA ILE A 11 16.67 -3.34 3.88
C ILE A 11 16.14 -2.06 4.52
N ASP A 12 16.69 -0.91 4.10
CA ASP A 12 16.29 0.40 4.62
C ASP A 12 15.12 1.04 3.85
N TYR A 13 14.96 0.71 2.57
CA TYR A 13 13.91 1.28 1.74
C TYR A 13 13.58 0.37 0.57
N ILE A 14 12.29 0.28 0.21
CA ILE A 14 11.81 -0.46 -0.95
C ILE A 14 11.02 0.49 -1.85
N PHE A 15 11.36 0.52 -3.13
CA PHE A 15 10.52 1.08 -4.19
C PHE A 15 10.10 -0.05 -5.13
N THR A 16 8.81 -0.13 -5.44
CA THR A 16 8.30 -1.19 -6.32
C THR A 16 7.18 -0.66 -7.21
N ASP A 17 7.19 -1.16 -8.44
CA ASP A 17 6.14 -1.00 -9.44
C ASP A 17 5.59 -2.42 -9.75
N PRO A 18 4.57 -2.89 -9.00
CA PRO A 18 4.07 -4.24 -9.16
C PRO A 18 3.16 -4.38 -10.39
N PRO A 19 2.89 -5.60 -10.86
CA PRO A 19 1.94 -5.83 -11.94
C PRO A 19 0.57 -5.21 -11.66
N PHE A 20 -0.01 -4.52 -12.66
CA PHE A 20 -1.26 -3.76 -12.53
C PHE A 20 -2.53 -4.59 -12.78
N GLY A 21 -2.56 -5.83 -12.38
CA GLY A 21 -3.71 -6.72 -12.53
C GLY A 21 -3.83 -7.29 -13.94
N ASP A 22 -4.80 -6.84 -14.73
CA ASP A 22 -5.09 -7.35 -16.08
C ASP A 22 -4.59 -6.43 -17.22
N ASN A 23 -3.76 -5.44 -16.92
CA ASN A 23 -3.29 -4.49 -17.94
C ASN A 23 -2.28 -5.09 -18.90
N LEU A 24 -1.31 -5.85 -18.39
CA LEU A 24 -0.21 -6.42 -19.14
C LEU A 24 0.08 -7.85 -18.67
N MET A 25 0.33 -8.74 -19.63
CA MET A 25 0.81 -10.10 -19.38
C MET A 25 2.33 -10.09 -19.57
N TYR A 26 3.06 -9.94 -18.48
CA TYR A 26 4.51 -9.72 -18.52
C TYR A 26 5.26 -10.94 -19.07
N SER A 27 4.81 -12.16 -18.72
CA SER A 27 5.37 -13.40 -19.28
C SER A 27 5.21 -13.48 -20.79
N GLU A 28 4.08 -13.02 -21.34
CA GLU A 28 3.85 -12.99 -22.79
C GLU A 28 4.76 -11.96 -23.47
N LEU A 29 4.94 -10.79 -22.88
CA LEU A 29 5.84 -9.75 -23.39
C LEU A 29 7.31 -10.20 -23.35
N ASN A 30 7.72 -10.87 -22.28
CA ASN A 30 9.07 -11.37 -22.12
C ASN A 30 9.39 -12.54 -23.06
N SER A 31 8.37 -13.28 -23.54
CA SER A 31 8.56 -14.47 -24.40
C SER A 31 9.41 -14.19 -25.65
N ILE A 32 9.38 -12.96 -26.17
CA ILE A 32 10.19 -12.55 -27.34
C ILE A 32 11.66 -12.60 -26.98
N TRP A 33 12.06 -12.02 -25.86
CA TRP A 33 13.44 -11.99 -25.37
C TRP A 33 13.90 -13.35 -24.88
N GLU A 34 13.02 -14.04 -24.16
CA GLU A 34 13.27 -15.39 -23.60
C GLU A 34 13.50 -16.42 -24.71
N SER A 35 12.79 -16.27 -25.84
CA SER A 35 13.03 -17.13 -27.02
C SER A 35 14.46 -17.03 -27.56
N TRP A 36 15.03 -15.81 -27.56
CA TRP A 36 16.45 -15.60 -27.95
C TRP A 36 17.41 -16.19 -26.92
N LEU A 37 17.08 -16.04 -25.64
CA LEU A 37 17.90 -16.54 -24.53
C LEU A 37 17.72 -18.04 -24.29
N ARG A 38 16.77 -18.70 -24.97
CA ARG A 38 16.39 -20.11 -24.80
C ARG A 38 15.99 -20.47 -23.36
N VAL A 39 15.33 -19.54 -22.68
CA VAL A 39 14.75 -19.72 -21.36
C VAL A 39 13.28 -19.34 -21.41
N TYR A 40 12.47 -19.88 -20.51
CA TYR A 40 11.07 -19.51 -20.36
C TYR A 40 10.73 -19.34 -18.92
N THR A 41 10.14 -18.22 -18.55
CA THR A 41 9.61 -17.95 -17.22
C THR A 41 8.36 -18.81 -16.99
N ASN A 42 8.31 -19.50 -15.88
CA ASN A 42 7.08 -20.14 -15.44
C ASN A 42 6.03 -19.07 -15.11
N ASN A 43 4.94 -19.02 -15.88
CA ASN A 43 3.88 -18.04 -15.72
C ASN A 43 2.79 -18.46 -14.71
N GLU A 44 2.83 -19.68 -14.18
CA GLU A 44 1.84 -20.14 -13.20
C GLU A 44 1.80 -19.26 -11.94
N PRO A 45 2.93 -18.89 -11.30
CA PRO A 45 2.93 -18.03 -10.13
C PRO A 45 2.85 -16.53 -10.45
N GLU A 46 2.76 -16.13 -11.72
CA GLU A 46 2.73 -14.73 -12.13
C GLU A 46 1.53 -14.00 -11.52
N ALA A 47 1.78 -12.87 -10.84
CA ALA A 47 0.78 -12.08 -10.14
C ALA A 47 -0.01 -11.18 -11.11
N VAL A 48 -0.82 -11.79 -11.96
CA VAL A 48 -1.68 -11.12 -12.94
C VAL A 48 -3.10 -11.64 -12.86
N MET A 49 -4.04 -10.87 -13.40
CA MET A 49 -5.40 -11.34 -13.66
C MET A 49 -5.49 -11.77 -15.13
N ASN A 50 -5.72 -13.06 -15.36
CA ASN A 50 -5.81 -13.63 -16.71
C ASN A 50 -6.92 -14.67 -16.77
N ARG A 51 -7.97 -14.40 -17.56
CA ARG A 51 -9.12 -15.29 -17.68
C ARG A 51 -8.77 -16.63 -18.31
N THR A 52 -7.88 -16.63 -19.30
CA THR A 52 -7.44 -17.84 -20.00
C THR A 52 -6.67 -18.77 -19.07
N GLN A 53 -5.91 -18.22 -18.12
CA GLN A 53 -5.19 -18.97 -17.10
C GLN A 53 -6.03 -19.23 -15.84
N GLY A 54 -7.31 -18.87 -15.81
CA GLY A 54 -8.16 -19.01 -14.63
C GLY A 54 -7.80 -18.09 -13.45
N LYS A 55 -6.92 -17.13 -13.64
CA LYS A 55 -6.44 -16.21 -12.59
C LYS A 55 -7.39 -15.05 -12.42
N GLN A 56 -8.17 -15.09 -11.35
CA GLN A 56 -9.12 -14.04 -10.97
C GLN A 56 -8.50 -13.06 -9.96
N LEU A 57 -9.27 -12.05 -9.57
CA LEU A 57 -8.85 -11.03 -8.60
C LEU A 57 -8.36 -11.62 -7.27
N ALA A 58 -9.00 -12.69 -6.78
CA ALA A 58 -8.58 -13.36 -5.54
C ALA A 58 -7.17 -13.97 -5.65
N PHE A 59 -6.84 -14.59 -6.78
CA PHE A 59 -5.50 -15.11 -7.04
C PHE A 59 -4.46 -13.96 -7.05
N TYR A 60 -4.77 -12.89 -7.77
CA TYR A 60 -3.90 -11.71 -7.83
C TYR A 60 -3.67 -11.12 -6.43
N GLN A 61 -4.73 -10.94 -5.64
CA GLN A 61 -4.64 -10.44 -4.27
C GLN A 61 -3.78 -11.34 -3.37
N GLU A 62 -3.92 -12.65 -3.49
CA GLU A 62 -3.11 -13.59 -2.71
C GLU A 62 -1.63 -13.54 -3.11
N ALA A 63 -1.35 -13.52 -4.41
CA ALA A 63 0.01 -13.40 -4.94
C ALA A 63 0.67 -12.11 -4.48
N MET A 64 -0.04 -10.97 -4.55
CA MET A 64 0.45 -9.67 -4.06
C MET A 64 0.66 -9.68 -2.55
N THR A 65 -0.23 -10.31 -1.79
CA THR A 65 -0.06 -10.45 -0.33
C THR A 65 1.23 -11.21 0.00
N LYS A 66 1.51 -12.32 -0.69
CA LYS A 66 2.76 -13.08 -0.51
C LYS A 66 4.00 -12.24 -0.84
N CYS A 67 3.96 -11.47 -1.94
CA CYS A 67 5.06 -10.58 -2.30
C CYS A 67 5.30 -9.49 -1.24
N PHE A 68 4.24 -8.82 -0.80
CA PHE A 68 4.34 -7.79 0.23
C PHE A 68 4.75 -8.35 1.60
N SER A 69 4.38 -9.59 1.93
CA SER A 69 4.85 -10.24 3.15
C SER A 69 6.36 -10.49 3.13
N GLU A 70 6.93 -10.84 1.96
CA GLU A 70 8.38 -10.94 1.80
C GLU A 70 9.06 -9.56 1.91
N PHE A 71 8.47 -8.52 1.35
CA PHE A 71 8.99 -7.17 1.50
C PHE A 71 8.93 -6.70 2.96
N GLU A 72 7.86 -7.04 3.67
CA GLU A 72 7.75 -6.75 5.10
C GLU A 72 8.82 -7.47 5.91
N ARG A 73 9.08 -8.74 5.60
CA ARG A 73 10.10 -9.55 6.27
C ARG A 73 11.50 -8.93 6.15
N ILE A 74 11.89 -8.48 4.95
CA ILE A 74 13.23 -7.96 4.70
C ILE A 74 13.41 -6.49 5.07
N LEU A 75 12.33 -5.70 5.13
CA LEU A 75 12.37 -4.29 5.47
C LEU A 75 12.57 -4.11 6.97
N LYS A 76 13.48 -3.24 7.38
CA LYS A 76 13.69 -2.89 8.79
C LYS A 76 12.46 -2.23 9.40
N PRO A 77 12.20 -2.39 10.72
CA PRO A 77 11.14 -1.65 11.41
C PRO A 77 11.30 -0.14 11.27
N ASN A 78 10.20 0.59 11.19
CA ASN A 78 10.11 2.03 10.92
C ASN A 78 10.72 2.48 9.58
N ARG A 79 10.89 1.56 8.65
CA ARG A 79 11.33 1.89 7.31
C ARG A 79 10.16 1.87 6.32
N TRP A 80 10.40 2.50 5.20
CA TRP A 80 9.38 2.85 4.23
C TRP A 80 9.44 2.00 2.97
N MET A 81 8.26 1.77 2.43
CA MET A 81 8.07 1.24 1.09
C MET A 81 7.21 2.19 0.29
N THR A 82 7.59 2.42 -0.95
CA THR A 82 6.78 3.16 -1.93
C THR A 82 6.34 2.20 -3.03
N VAL A 83 5.04 2.19 -3.29
CA VAL A 83 4.42 1.40 -4.36
C VAL A 83 3.83 2.36 -5.38
N GLU A 84 4.34 2.34 -6.60
CA GLU A 84 3.69 2.98 -7.74
C GLU A 84 2.64 2.01 -8.30
N PHE A 85 1.43 2.49 -8.55
CA PHE A 85 0.36 1.62 -8.99
C PHE A 85 -0.63 2.34 -9.90
N HIS A 86 -0.97 1.70 -11.01
CA HIS A 86 -1.95 2.20 -11.96
C HIS A 86 -3.00 1.15 -12.30
N ASN A 87 -4.24 1.41 -11.99
CA ASN A 87 -5.37 0.64 -12.50
C ASN A 87 -6.66 1.48 -12.44
N SER A 88 -7.49 1.36 -13.47
CA SER A 88 -8.78 2.07 -13.55
C SER A 88 -9.90 1.41 -12.74
N LYS A 89 -9.69 0.17 -12.25
CA LYS A 89 -10.70 -0.61 -11.53
C LYS A 89 -10.53 -0.47 -10.02
N ASN A 90 -11.52 0.06 -9.33
CA ASN A 90 -11.52 0.20 -7.88
C ASN A 90 -11.31 -1.15 -7.15
N ALA A 91 -11.80 -2.25 -7.71
CA ALA A 91 -11.62 -3.58 -7.12
C ALA A 91 -10.14 -4.00 -7.06
N VAL A 92 -9.35 -3.69 -8.09
CA VAL A 92 -7.91 -3.99 -8.12
C VAL A 92 -7.15 -3.08 -7.14
N TRP A 93 -7.53 -1.81 -7.07
CA TRP A 93 -7.03 -0.86 -6.09
C TRP A 93 -7.26 -1.34 -4.64
N ASN A 94 -8.49 -1.72 -4.31
CA ASN A 94 -8.83 -2.25 -2.99
C ASN A 94 -8.05 -3.54 -2.68
N SER A 95 -7.78 -4.35 -3.70
CA SER A 95 -6.97 -5.57 -3.58
C SER A 95 -5.52 -5.27 -3.16
N ILE A 96 -4.89 -4.25 -3.74
CA ILE A 96 -3.54 -3.81 -3.35
C ILE A 96 -3.51 -3.29 -1.92
N GLN A 97 -4.47 -2.43 -1.54
CA GLN A 97 -4.57 -1.93 -0.16
C GLN A 97 -4.75 -3.07 0.85
N THR A 98 -5.64 -4.01 0.54
CA THR A 98 -5.88 -5.19 1.38
C THR A 98 -4.63 -6.05 1.49
N SER A 99 -3.89 -6.23 0.41
CA SER A 99 -2.65 -7.02 0.38
C SER A 99 -1.55 -6.37 1.23
N LEU A 100 -1.38 -5.04 1.17
CA LEU A 100 -0.45 -4.29 2.00
C LEU A 100 -0.79 -4.43 3.50
N ASN A 101 -2.07 -4.24 3.85
CA ASN A 101 -2.53 -4.34 5.23
C ASN A 101 -2.38 -5.78 5.77
N ARG A 102 -2.69 -6.80 4.96
CA ARG A 102 -2.50 -8.22 5.34
C ARG A 102 -1.05 -8.57 5.53
N ALA A 103 -0.15 -8.01 4.74
CA ALA A 103 1.28 -8.18 4.89
C ALA A 103 1.85 -7.48 6.15
N GLY A 104 1.09 -6.57 6.76
CA GLY A 104 1.47 -5.89 8.00
C GLY A 104 2.01 -4.48 7.82
N PHE A 105 1.92 -3.91 6.61
CA PHE A 105 2.24 -2.51 6.36
C PHE A 105 1.14 -1.57 6.84
N ILE A 106 1.55 -0.38 7.24
CA ILE A 106 0.64 0.75 7.50
C ILE A 106 0.77 1.72 6.32
N ILE A 107 -0.36 1.95 5.64
CA ILE A 107 -0.44 2.94 4.56
C ILE A 107 -0.51 4.32 5.19
N ALA A 108 0.48 5.16 4.91
CA ALA A 108 0.61 6.48 5.47
C ALA A 108 0.07 7.57 4.55
N ASP A 109 0.27 7.42 3.25
CA ASP A 109 -0.09 8.44 2.27
C ASP A 109 -0.35 7.82 0.90
N VAL A 110 -1.27 8.42 0.15
CA VAL A 110 -1.55 8.06 -1.24
C VAL A 110 -1.60 9.34 -2.05
N ARG A 111 -0.69 9.47 -2.99
CA ARG A 111 -0.59 10.64 -3.87
C ARG A 111 -0.86 10.25 -5.30
N THR A 112 -1.37 11.20 -6.06
CA THR A 112 -1.50 11.08 -7.50
C THR A 112 -0.24 11.60 -8.18
N LEU A 113 0.32 10.81 -9.09
CA LEU A 113 1.41 11.24 -9.96
C LEU A 113 0.80 11.74 -11.28
N ASN A 114 0.93 13.03 -11.52
CA ASN A 114 0.46 13.64 -12.77
C ASN A 114 1.54 13.45 -13.84
N LYS A 115 1.38 12.46 -14.69
CA LYS A 115 2.25 12.26 -15.85
C LYS A 115 1.76 13.17 -16.99
N ASN A 116 2.61 14.09 -17.45
CA ASN A 116 2.31 14.96 -18.60
C ASN A 116 2.14 14.18 -19.92
N GLN A 117 2.54 12.90 -19.96
CA GLN A 117 2.37 11.99 -21.08
C GLN A 117 1.32 10.94 -20.75
N GLY A 118 0.27 10.84 -21.58
CA GLY A 118 -0.74 9.79 -21.46
C GLY A 118 -0.18 8.40 -21.78
N SER A 119 -0.63 7.39 -21.04
CA SER A 119 -0.30 6.00 -21.38
C SER A 119 -0.95 5.59 -22.72
N PHE A 120 -0.42 4.56 -23.36
CA PHE A 120 -0.91 4.06 -24.67
C PHE A 120 -2.42 3.77 -24.66
N ASN A 121 -2.96 3.29 -23.56
CA ASN A 121 -4.40 3.02 -23.41
C ASN A 121 -5.24 4.30 -23.25
N GLN A 122 -4.67 5.40 -22.77
CA GLN A 122 -5.33 6.69 -22.65
C GLN A 122 -5.47 7.37 -24.02
N VAL A 123 -4.56 7.10 -24.95
CA VAL A 123 -4.62 7.63 -26.32
C VAL A 123 -5.71 6.95 -27.13
N LYS A 124 -6.09 5.72 -26.81
CA LYS A 124 -7.15 4.96 -27.51
C LYS A 124 -8.60 5.32 -27.11
N GLY A 125 -8.83 6.36 -26.33
CA GLY A 125 -10.17 6.95 -26.19
C GLY A 125 -11.11 6.32 -25.16
N ALA A 126 -10.61 5.61 -24.13
CA ALA A 126 -11.42 5.25 -22.99
C ALA A 126 -11.68 6.50 -22.13
N SER A 127 -12.79 7.17 -22.36
CA SER A 127 -13.15 8.47 -21.78
C SER A 127 -13.36 8.51 -20.27
N GLN A 128 -13.21 7.40 -19.55
CA GLN A 128 -13.39 7.27 -18.10
C GLN A 128 -12.20 6.62 -17.38
N ALA A 129 -11.06 6.40 -18.04
CA ALA A 129 -9.88 5.88 -17.36
C ALA A 129 -9.30 6.94 -16.41
N ILE A 130 -9.06 6.57 -15.16
CA ILE A 130 -8.30 7.40 -14.23
C ILE A 130 -6.91 7.61 -14.86
N LYS A 131 -6.63 8.87 -15.22
CA LYS A 131 -5.40 9.24 -15.95
C LYS A 131 -4.18 9.41 -15.04
N GLN A 132 -4.28 9.06 -13.78
CA GLN A 132 -3.26 9.34 -12.79
C GLN A 132 -2.75 8.04 -12.18
N ASP A 133 -1.43 7.91 -12.14
CA ASP A 133 -0.81 6.86 -11.37
C ASP A 133 -0.84 7.24 -9.88
N LEU A 134 -0.93 6.25 -9.03
CA LEU A 134 -0.97 6.43 -7.60
C LEU A 134 0.37 6.01 -6.99
N VAL A 135 0.87 6.83 -6.10
CA VAL A 135 2.07 6.55 -5.30
C VAL A 135 1.62 6.31 -3.87
N ILE A 136 1.73 5.08 -3.42
CA ILE A 136 1.38 4.65 -2.09
C ILE A 136 2.64 4.65 -1.24
N SER A 137 2.64 5.42 -0.16
CA SER A 137 3.70 5.37 0.84
C SER A 137 3.22 4.57 2.04
N ALA A 138 3.91 3.49 2.34
CA ALA A 138 3.61 2.61 3.46
C ALA A 138 4.88 2.37 4.30
N TYR A 139 4.73 2.01 5.56
CA TYR A 139 5.86 1.70 6.43
C TYR A 139 5.62 0.44 7.25
N LYS A 140 6.71 -0.23 7.65
CA LYS A 140 6.69 -1.33 8.59
C LYS A 140 6.63 -0.78 10.02
N PRO A 141 5.58 -1.06 10.81
CA PRO A 141 5.51 -0.63 12.20
C PRO A 141 6.56 -1.32 13.07
N LYS A 142 6.88 -0.73 14.23
CA LYS A 142 7.70 -1.39 15.27
C LYS A 142 7.00 -2.64 15.78
N GLU A 143 7.77 -3.66 16.09
CA GLU A 143 7.23 -4.91 16.64
C GLU A 143 6.60 -4.72 18.04
N SER A 144 7.20 -3.84 18.86
CA SER A 144 6.63 -3.47 20.16
C SER A 144 5.21 -2.92 20.01
N PHE A 145 5.01 -2.01 19.06
CA PHE A 145 3.70 -1.45 18.75
C PHE A 145 2.70 -2.52 18.28
N ARG A 146 3.15 -3.45 17.44
CA ARG A 146 2.31 -4.57 16.97
C ARG A 146 1.83 -5.43 18.13
N LYS A 147 2.71 -5.74 19.07
CA LYS A 147 2.38 -6.53 20.27
C LYS A 147 1.43 -5.78 21.20
N ASP A 148 1.72 -4.51 21.49
CA ASP A 148 0.86 -3.67 22.32
C ASP A 148 -0.52 -3.47 21.71
N PHE A 149 -0.57 -3.27 20.39
CA PHE A 149 -1.83 -3.15 19.65
C PHE A 149 -2.64 -4.45 19.68
N GLN A 150 -1.99 -5.61 19.63
CA GLN A 150 -2.68 -6.91 19.71
C GLN A 150 -3.25 -7.18 21.11
N LEU A 151 -2.52 -6.78 22.16
CA LEU A 151 -2.93 -7.01 23.56
C LEU A 151 -4.06 -6.07 23.99
N HIS A 152 -4.06 -4.83 23.51
CA HIS A 152 -4.96 -3.77 23.96
C HIS A 152 -5.87 -3.24 22.84
N ALA A 153 -6.09 -4.04 21.79
CA ALA A 153 -6.91 -3.64 20.63
C ALA A 153 -8.31 -3.20 21.07
N GLY A 154 -8.69 -1.97 20.72
CA GLY A 154 -9.99 -1.38 21.05
C GLY A 154 -10.01 -0.44 22.26
N SER A 155 -8.88 -0.26 22.98
CA SER A 155 -8.78 0.76 24.01
C SER A 155 -8.48 2.14 23.41
N VAL A 156 -8.88 3.20 24.12
CA VAL A 156 -8.60 4.59 23.73
C VAL A 156 -7.10 4.86 23.74
N ASP A 157 -6.38 4.31 24.70
CA ASP A 157 -4.94 4.49 24.83
C ASP A 157 -4.18 3.90 23.64
N THR A 158 -4.56 2.72 23.20
CA THR A 158 -3.98 2.09 22.00
C THR A 158 -4.19 2.91 20.73
N ALA A 159 -5.35 3.58 20.66
CA ALA A 159 -5.65 4.49 19.55
C ALA A 159 -4.71 5.69 19.54
N TRP A 160 -4.49 6.29 20.71
CA TRP A 160 -3.55 7.42 20.85
C TRP A 160 -2.10 7.01 20.59
N ASP A 161 -1.69 5.84 21.02
CA ASP A 161 -0.35 5.31 20.72
C ASP A 161 -0.14 5.08 19.24
N PHE A 162 -1.18 4.58 18.53
CA PHE A 162 -1.15 4.50 17.07
C PHE A 162 -0.99 5.88 16.43
N VAL A 163 -1.79 6.87 16.85
CA VAL A 163 -1.72 8.23 16.30
C VAL A 163 -0.35 8.84 16.56
N ARG A 164 0.20 8.76 17.77
CA ARG A 164 1.54 9.27 18.10
C ARG A 164 2.62 8.62 17.24
N GLN A 165 2.61 7.30 17.13
CA GLN A 165 3.60 6.59 16.33
C GLN A 165 3.46 6.90 14.84
N HIS A 166 2.23 6.98 14.34
CA HIS A 166 1.97 7.33 12.95
C HIS A 166 2.47 8.75 12.64
N LEU A 167 2.16 9.72 13.48
CA LEU A 167 2.64 11.10 13.34
C LEU A 167 4.16 11.21 13.47
N ALA A 168 4.80 10.41 14.32
CA ALA A 168 6.27 10.39 14.45
C ALA A 168 6.96 9.87 13.16
N ASN A 169 6.29 9.06 12.37
CA ASN A 169 6.83 8.53 11.11
C ASN A 169 6.52 9.42 9.89
N ILE A 170 5.56 10.34 9.99
CA ILE A 170 5.17 11.21 8.87
C ILE A 170 5.80 12.58 9.03
N PRO A 171 6.42 13.16 8.00
CA PRO A 171 6.88 14.55 8.06
C PRO A 171 5.67 15.48 8.26
N VAL A 172 5.69 16.25 9.34
CA VAL A 172 4.59 17.18 9.72
C VAL A 172 4.51 18.37 8.78
N VAL A 173 5.61 18.68 8.11
CA VAL A 173 5.78 19.87 7.28
C VAL A 173 6.31 19.48 5.91
N VAL A 174 5.71 20.00 4.86
CA VAL A 174 6.21 19.88 3.49
C VAL A 174 6.56 21.25 2.96
N VAL A 175 7.77 21.43 2.47
CA VAL A 175 8.20 22.64 1.76
C VAL A 175 7.74 22.51 0.30
N LYS A 176 6.89 23.43 -0.15
CA LYS A 176 6.42 23.50 -1.52
C LYS A 176 6.58 24.92 -2.02
N ASN A 177 7.33 25.11 -3.11
CA ASN A 177 7.58 26.43 -3.71
C ASN A 177 8.10 27.46 -2.70
N ASP A 178 9.09 27.12 -1.88
CA ASP A 178 9.64 27.95 -0.79
C ASP A 178 8.64 28.33 0.34
N HIS A 179 7.45 27.75 0.34
CA HIS A 179 6.49 27.92 1.41
C HIS A 179 6.32 26.64 2.22
N ILE A 180 6.19 26.81 3.54
CA ILE A 180 5.93 25.72 4.48
C ILE A 180 4.42 25.47 4.49
N GLU A 181 4.00 24.30 3.98
CA GLU A 181 2.61 23.85 4.09
C GLU A 181 2.46 22.83 5.23
N TRP A 182 1.57 23.09 6.16
CA TRP A 182 1.18 22.15 7.20
C TRP A 182 0.17 21.16 6.62
N LEU A 183 0.55 19.90 6.52
CA LEU A 183 -0.32 18.83 5.99
C LEU A 183 -1.24 18.20 7.07
N LEU A 184 -1.48 18.91 8.16
CA LEU A 184 -2.14 18.39 9.34
C LEU A 184 -3.53 17.78 9.06
N ASN A 185 -4.35 18.44 8.27
CA ASN A 185 -5.76 18.05 8.10
C ASN A 185 -5.96 16.80 7.25
N VAL A 186 -5.20 16.61 6.18
CA VAL A 186 -5.34 15.46 5.29
C VAL A 186 -4.74 14.20 5.96
N ARG A 187 -3.69 14.36 6.75
CA ARG A 187 -2.99 13.25 7.42
C ARG A 187 -3.75 12.71 8.62
N LEU A 188 -4.43 13.55 9.38
CA LEU A 188 -5.32 13.10 10.45
C LEU A 188 -6.46 12.24 9.93
N ILE A 189 -7.04 12.61 8.80
CA ILE A 189 -8.10 11.81 8.16
C ILE A 189 -7.53 10.48 7.68
N CYS A 190 -6.35 10.44 7.06
CA CYS A 190 -5.70 9.21 6.64
C CYS A 190 -5.30 8.31 7.83
N SER A 191 -4.81 8.90 8.92
CA SER A 191 -4.46 8.16 10.14
C SER A 191 -5.70 7.56 10.80
N LEU A 192 -6.78 8.30 10.89
CA LEU A 192 -8.06 7.84 11.44
C LEU A 192 -8.71 6.78 10.55
N THR A 193 -8.64 6.92 9.22
CA THR A 193 -9.19 5.91 8.30
C THR A 193 -8.36 4.62 8.30
N ALA A 194 -7.02 4.71 8.37
CA ALA A 194 -6.15 3.54 8.50
C ALA A 194 -6.44 2.81 9.82
N TRP A 195 -6.61 3.54 10.91
CA TRP A 195 -6.95 2.98 12.22
C TRP A 195 -8.33 2.33 12.24
N LEU A 196 -9.35 3.01 11.69
CA LEU A 196 -10.70 2.46 11.57
C LEU A 196 -10.74 1.20 10.71
N HIS A 197 -9.96 1.17 9.63
CA HIS A 197 -9.85 -0.01 8.78
C HIS A 197 -9.21 -1.18 9.54
N THR A 198 -8.18 -0.92 10.34
CA THR A 198 -7.50 -1.95 11.14
C THR A 198 -8.42 -2.54 12.21
N ILE A 199 -9.28 -1.72 12.83
CA ILE A 199 -10.29 -2.19 13.80
C ILE A 199 -11.43 -2.93 13.08
N SER A 200 -11.92 -2.42 11.96
CA SER A 200 -13.01 -3.03 11.20
C SER A 200 -12.64 -4.42 10.68
N CYS A 201 -11.42 -4.62 10.21
CA CYS A 201 -10.91 -5.92 9.77
C CYS A 201 -10.80 -6.96 10.89
N ARG A 202 -10.84 -6.53 12.16
CA ARG A 202 -10.80 -7.41 13.34
C ARG A 202 -12.16 -7.62 14.02
N GLY A 203 -13.27 -7.24 13.39
CA GLY A 203 -14.62 -7.51 13.87
C GLY A 203 -15.17 -6.56 14.94
N PHE A 204 -14.49 -5.46 15.24
CA PHE A 204 -14.98 -4.43 16.15
C PHE A 204 -15.77 -3.36 15.40
N ARG A 205 -17.07 -3.24 15.67
CA ARG A 205 -17.92 -2.14 15.18
C ARG A 205 -17.73 -0.91 16.07
N CYS A 206 -16.91 0.04 15.66
CA CYS A 206 -16.77 1.34 16.32
C CYS A 206 -17.78 2.35 15.76
N HIS A 207 -18.98 2.44 16.35
CA HIS A 207 -20.01 3.40 15.90
C HIS A 207 -19.96 4.77 16.63
N TRP A 208 -19.14 4.93 17.68
CA TRP A 208 -19.27 6.08 18.61
C TRP A 208 -17.99 6.90 18.87
N MET A 209 -16.83 6.56 18.33
CA MET A 209 -15.57 7.23 18.71
C MET A 209 -15.10 8.39 17.82
N LEU A 210 -15.64 8.57 16.64
CA LEU A 210 -15.14 9.57 15.68
C LEU A 210 -15.28 11.05 16.11
N PRO A 211 -16.41 11.51 16.69
CA PRO A 211 -16.56 12.94 17.01
C PRO A 211 -15.72 13.37 18.22
N THR A 212 -15.57 12.52 19.22
CA THR A 212 -14.85 12.84 20.46
C THR A 212 -13.35 12.93 20.26
N PHE A 213 -12.80 12.06 19.45
CA PHE A 213 -11.36 12.01 19.15
C PHE A 213 -10.82 13.26 18.47
N ILE A 214 -11.57 13.80 17.52
CA ILE A 214 -11.19 15.01 16.77
C ILE A 214 -11.27 16.23 17.69
N VAL A 215 -12.28 16.30 18.55
CA VAL A 215 -12.52 17.45 19.43
C VAL A 215 -11.50 17.51 20.57
N ASP A 216 -11.11 16.39 21.15
CA ASP A 216 -10.13 16.37 22.25
C ASP A 216 -8.71 16.69 21.76
N TRP A 217 -8.34 16.27 20.56
CA TRP A 217 -7.07 16.63 19.96
C TRP A 217 -6.99 18.12 19.60
N MET A 218 -8.06 18.70 19.08
CA MET A 218 -8.13 20.15 18.77
C MET A 218 -8.03 21.03 20.02
N LYS A 219 -8.36 20.51 21.19
CA LYS A 219 -8.26 21.23 22.47
C LYS A 219 -6.87 21.12 23.11
N SER A 220 -6.07 20.13 22.72
CA SER A 220 -4.74 19.87 23.28
C SER A 220 -3.59 20.39 22.41
N SER A 221 -3.89 20.97 21.27
CA SER A 221 -2.95 21.63 20.33
C SER A 221 -3.09 23.13 20.37
#